data_286b48513f2380ec526edece7728f7ef
#
_entry.id   286b48513f2380ec526edece7728f7ef
#
_cell.length_a   1.000
_cell.length_b   1.000
_cell.length_c   1.000
_cell.angle_alpha   90.00
_cell.angle_beta   90.00
_cell.angle_gamma   90.00
#
_symmetry.space_group_name_H-M   'P 1'
#
loop_
_entity.id
_entity.type
_entity.pdbx_description
1 polymer ?
#
loop_
_entity_poly.entity_id
_entity_poly.type
_entity_poly.pdbx_seq_one_letter_code
_entity_poly.pdbx_strand_id
1 'polypeptide(L)'
;MKTIYSVLIAFCLCVSISGWAQTNKHSRNTLYPSYKGVMMAGYQGWFNASQTGILYPDENKVRIDMWPDVSEYKKTYPTGLKHADGSTAKFFSSTDKSTIDLHFQWMQEYGLDGVFMQRFFGSAQAGARQSNRTMVIRNAFEAASQYKRAIAIMYDLSGLKGSGEDCSGLIEDWKFLVDSIKVTNQKGNQTYLFFNGKPVVAIWGIGFPDRPYNIRNIGIERFIDFLKNDPEYGSCSVMLGVPTFWRELNSDCIHDPYLHTIIRQADIVLPWTVQRFTPLLHNDMDRYRDLIIGDLEWCKANKIDYAACICPGFSWHNLSRFEFPSDIKPSGSIPRQGGRFYWQQIVTAINSGASMLYIAMFDEVNEGTAIFKVTDNPPVSEVAKFVGMDGKPSDHYLWLTGEAGKILKKQKPLTFKMPER
;
A
#
# COMPACT_ATOMS: atom_id res chain seq x y z
N MET A 1 29.48 -20.06 84.52
CA MET A 1 28.85 -20.41 83.29
C MET A 1 28.54 -19.10 82.57
N LYS A 2 29.28 -18.77 81.52
CA LYS A 2 29.00 -17.56 80.64
C LYS A 2 28.71 -18.07 79.23
N THR A 3 27.50 -17.89 78.80
CA THR A 3 27.01 -18.26 77.46
C THR A 3 27.39 -17.16 76.49
N ILE A 4 28.21 -17.48 75.46
CA ILE A 4 28.58 -16.57 74.37
C ILE A 4 27.58 -16.75 73.26
N TYR A 5 26.85 -15.71 72.89
CA TYR A 5 26.00 -15.66 71.70
C TYR A 5 26.84 -15.16 70.53
N SER A 6 27.05 -16.01 69.52
CA SER A 6 27.65 -15.63 68.25
C SER A 6 26.53 -15.12 67.34
N VAL A 7 26.59 -13.83 66.95
CA VAL A 7 25.70 -13.23 65.95
C VAL A 7 26.34 -13.41 64.60
N LEU A 8 25.75 -14.22 63.74
CA LEU A 8 26.08 -14.31 62.31
C LEU A 8 25.39 -13.17 61.57
N ILE A 9 26.18 -12.18 61.09
CA ILE A 9 25.68 -11.14 60.17
C ILE A 9 25.80 -11.70 58.76
N ALA A 10 24.67 -12.05 58.14
CA ALA A 10 24.59 -12.42 56.72
C ALA A 10 24.59 -11.13 55.89
N PHE A 11 25.67 -10.85 55.18
CA PHE A 11 25.74 -9.78 54.19
C PHE A 11 25.07 -10.26 52.90
N CYS A 12 23.82 -9.88 52.66
CA CYS A 12 23.17 -10.02 51.34
C CYS A 12 23.74 -8.97 50.39
N LEU A 13 24.64 -9.36 49.52
CA LEU A 13 25.05 -8.61 48.35
C LEU A 13 23.87 -8.60 47.34
N CYS A 14 23.06 -7.57 47.40
CA CYS A 14 22.13 -7.26 46.29
C CYS A 14 22.97 -6.74 45.12
N VAL A 15 23.37 -7.63 44.22
CA VAL A 15 23.85 -7.24 42.89
C VAL A 15 22.63 -6.74 42.12
N SER A 16 22.41 -5.43 42.10
CA SER A 16 21.49 -4.79 41.20
C SER A 16 22.06 -4.92 39.77
N ILE A 17 21.64 -5.96 39.06
CA ILE A 17 21.81 -6.03 37.63
C ILE A 17 20.85 -4.97 37.05
N SER A 18 21.36 -3.74 36.90
CA SER A 18 20.74 -2.74 36.03
C SER A 18 20.96 -3.21 34.61
N GLY A 19 20.14 -4.19 34.18
CA GLY A 19 19.94 -4.50 32.79
C GLY A 19 19.37 -3.23 32.16
N TRP A 20 20.15 -2.60 31.31
CA TRP A 20 19.62 -1.56 30.42
C TRP A 20 18.59 -2.25 29.56
N ALA A 21 17.32 -2.14 29.96
CA ALA A 21 16.22 -2.57 29.10
C ALA A 21 16.31 -1.68 27.85
N GLN A 22 16.80 -2.28 26.77
CA GLN A 22 16.86 -1.63 25.46
C GLN A 22 15.41 -1.23 25.11
N THR A 23 15.13 0.07 25.09
CA THR A 23 13.77 0.57 24.91
C THR A 23 13.44 0.52 23.43
N ASN A 24 12.34 -0.15 23.10
CA ASN A 24 11.79 -0.17 21.75
C ASN A 24 11.59 1.27 21.23
N LYS A 25 11.97 1.53 19.99
CA LYS A 25 12.01 2.87 19.37
C LYS A 25 10.66 3.36 18.85
N HIS A 26 9.63 2.52 18.88
CA HIS A 26 8.30 2.90 18.41
C HIS A 26 7.55 3.72 19.45
N SER A 27 6.71 4.65 18.98
CA SER A 27 5.75 5.34 19.83
C SER A 27 4.77 4.33 20.43
N ARG A 28 4.28 4.63 21.63
CA ARG A 28 3.22 3.82 22.25
C ARG A 28 1.81 4.29 21.88
N ASN A 29 1.69 5.47 21.33
CA ASN A 29 0.41 6.10 21.00
C ASN A 29 0.36 6.46 19.51
N THR A 30 -0.82 6.34 18.90
CA THR A 30 -1.10 6.76 17.53
C THR A 30 -2.57 7.15 17.42
N LEU A 31 -2.89 8.00 16.43
CA LEU A 31 -4.28 8.29 16.06
C LEU A 31 -4.97 7.10 15.39
N TYR A 32 -4.20 6.09 14.94
CA TYR A 32 -4.69 4.91 14.22
C TYR A 32 -4.26 3.61 14.93
N PRO A 33 -4.86 3.29 16.10
CA PRO A 33 -4.44 2.14 16.92
C PRO A 33 -4.87 0.78 16.36
N SER A 34 -5.72 0.76 15.32
CA SER A 34 -6.21 -0.46 14.68
C SER A 34 -6.40 -0.23 13.19
N TYR A 35 -6.14 -1.28 12.38
CA TYR A 35 -6.51 -1.30 10.97
C TYR A 35 -7.99 -1.69 10.78
N LYS A 36 -8.64 -2.36 11.75
CA LYS A 36 -10.07 -2.68 11.66
C LYS A 36 -10.93 -1.42 11.64
N GLY A 37 -11.82 -1.33 10.68
CA GLY A 37 -12.66 -0.15 10.43
C GLY A 37 -11.93 0.99 9.69
N VAL A 38 -10.72 0.75 9.18
CA VAL A 38 -9.91 1.75 8.47
C VAL A 38 -9.78 1.35 7.00
N MET A 39 -9.91 2.31 6.11
CA MET A 39 -9.74 2.16 4.67
C MET A 39 -8.42 2.77 4.25
N MET A 40 -7.49 1.94 3.78
CA MET A 40 -6.16 2.35 3.36
C MET A 40 -6.00 2.15 1.86
N ALA A 41 -5.27 3.02 1.18
CA ALA A 41 -4.91 2.84 -0.22
C ALA A 41 -3.40 2.63 -0.39
N GLY A 42 -2.99 1.93 -1.44
CA GLY A 42 -1.58 1.92 -1.82
C GLY A 42 -1.19 3.26 -2.43
N TYR A 43 0.01 3.76 -2.12
CA TYR A 43 0.53 5.03 -2.63
C TYR A 43 1.92 4.82 -3.23
N GLN A 44 2.05 5.03 -4.54
CA GLN A 44 3.29 4.81 -5.27
C GLN A 44 4.29 5.95 -5.06
N GLY A 45 3.86 7.20 -5.23
CA GLY A 45 4.71 8.37 -5.06
C GLY A 45 5.92 8.41 -5.99
N TRP A 46 5.83 7.81 -7.18
CA TRP A 46 6.96 7.64 -8.09
C TRP A 46 6.91 8.49 -9.36
N PHE A 47 5.81 9.20 -9.58
CA PHE A 47 5.66 10.07 -10.74
C PHE A 47 6.51 11.34 -10.57
N ASN A 48 7.53 11.49 -11.40
CA ASN A 48 8.51 12.58 -11.28
C ASN A 48 8.71 13.30 -12.60
N ALA A 49 7.86 14.28 -12.88
CA ALA A 49 7.95 15.13 -14.06
C ALA A 49 9.11 16.13 -13.99
N SER A 50 9.54 16.54 -12.80
CA SER A 50 10.53 17.60 -12.61
C SER A 50 11.97 17.21 -12.98
N GLN A 51 12.32 15.92 -12.94
CA GLN A 51 13.69 15.45 -13.20
C GLN A 51 14.05 15.32 -14.68
N THR A 52 13.07 15.06 -15.52
CA THR A 52 13.29 14.83 -16.95
C THR A 52 13.06 16.08 -17.79
N GLY A 53 12.65 17.18 -17.16
CA GLY A 53 12.29 18.44 -17.83
C GLY A 53 11.02 18.33 -18.69
N ILE A 54 10.84 17.18 -19.37
CA ILE A 54 9.64 16.85 -20.15
C ILE A 54 9.30 15.40 -19.87
N LEU A 55 8.24 15.17 -19.14
CA LEU A 55 7.64 13.85 -19.00
C LEU A 55 6.82 13.59 -20.25
N TYR A 56 7.05 12.45 -20.90
CA TYR A 56 6.37 12.08 -22.15
C TYR A 56 6.58 13.12 -23.27
N PRO A 57 7.80 13.21 -23.83
CA PRO A 57 8.13 14.18 -24.89
C PRO A 57 7.35 13.96 -26.19
N ASP A 58 6.88 12.73 -26.39
CA ASP A 58 6.01 12.33 -27.50
C ASP A 58 5.08 11.18 -27.06
N GLU A 59 4.03 10.94 -27.88
CA GLU A 59 3.01 9.93 -27.60
C GLU A 59 3.55 8.49 -27.56
N ASN A 60 4.66 8.20 -28.23
CA ASN A 60 5.25 6.86 -28.24
C ASN A 60 5.91 6.49 -26.90
N LYS A 61 6.16 7.47 -26.04
CA LYS A 61 6.80 7.28 -24.71
C LYS A 61 5.82 7.34 -23.58
N VAL A 62 4.54 7.52 -23.83
CA VAL A 62 3.49 7.51 -22.80
C VAL A 62 3.37 6.12 -22.19
N ARG A 63 3.41 6.05 -20.84
CA ARG A 63 3.34 4.80 -20.07
C ARG A 63 2.20 4.81 -19.03
N ILE A 64 1.32 5.80 -19.11
CA ILE A 64 0.19 5.94 -18.20
C ILE A 64 -1.11 5.79 -18.97
N ASP A 65 -2.09 5.18 -18.35
CA ASP A 65 -3.39 4.91 -18.94
C ASP A 65 -4.49 5.84 -18.41
N MET A 66 -4.18 6.68 -17.41
CA MET A 66 -5.08 7.74 -16.94
C MET A 66 -4.33 9.07 -16.87
N TRP A 67 -5.04 10.18 -17.15
CA TRP A 67 -4.44 11.50 -17.04
C TRP A 67 -4.94 12.22 -15.78
N PRO A 68 -4.05 12.67 -14.88
CA PRO A 68 -4.46 13.33 -13.65
C PRO A 68 -5.13 14.68 -13.95
N ASP A 69 -6.12 15.05 -13.14
CA ASP A 69 -6.62 16.41 -13.10
C ASP A 69 -5.63 17.27 -12.33
N VAL A 70 -4.92 18.13 -13.04
CA VAL A 70 -3.85 18.96 -12.46
C VAL A 70 -4.31 20.38 -12.06
N SER A 71 -5.61 20.66 -12.07
CA SER A 71 -6.17 22.01 -11.84
C SER A 71 -5.87 22.56 -10.44
N GLU A 72 -5.72 21.72 -9.43
CA GLU A 72 -5.44 22.13 -8.04
C GLU A 72 -3.95 22.06 -7.66
N TYR A 73 -3.09 21.54 -8.54
CA TYR A 73 -1.65 21.43 -8.23
C TYR A 73 -0.97 22.80 -8.30
N LYS A 74 -0.24 23.16 -7.26
CA LYS A 74 0.55 24.41 -7.21
C LYS A 74 1.70 24.43 -8.20
N LYS A 75 2.25 23.26 -8.54
CA LYS A 75 3.32 23.08 -9.52
C LYS A 75 2.93 22.00 -10.52
N THR A 76 3.08 22.33 -11.78
CA THR A 76 2.89 21.42 -12.90
C THR A 76 4.00 21.60 -13.91
N TYR A 77 4.24 20.57 -14.71
CA TYR A 77 5.31 20.52 -15.68
C TYR A 77 4.73 20.24 -17.07
N PRO A 78 5.16 20.97 -18.11
CA PRO A 78 4.71 20.75 -19.46
C PRO A 78 5.17 19.38 -19.96
N THR A 79 4.33 18.74 -20.78
CA THR A 79 4.69 17.52 -21.51
C THR A 79 4.79 17.82 -23.01
N GLY A 80 5.20 16.85 -23.81
CA GLY A 80 5.17 16.96 -25.28
C GLY A 80 3.78 16.77 -25.89
N LEU A 81 2.77 16.46 -25.06
CA LEU A 81 1.41 16.17 -25.50
C LEU A 81 0.53 17.43 -25.46
N LYS A 82 -0.55 17.41 -26.23
CA LYS A 82 -1.53 18.50 -26.29
C LYS A 82 -2.95 18.00 -26.08
N HIS A 83 -3.77 18.83 -25.47
CA HIS A 83 -5.23 18.63 -25.41
C HIS A 83 -5.89 18.93 -26.78
N ALA A 84 -7.16 18.56 -26.93
CA ALA A 84 -7.91 18.79 -28.17
C ALA A 84 -8.04 20.26 -28.57
N ASP A 85 -7.95 21.20 -27.63
CA ASP A 85 -7.95 22.64 -27.86
C ASP A 85 -6.56 23.20 -28.26
N GLY A 86 -5.53 22.34 -28.38
CA GLY A 86 -4.17 22.72 -28.73
C GLY A 86 -3.31 23.19 -27.54
N SER A 87 -3.86 23.29 -26.34
CA SER A 87 -3.12 23.65 -25.14
C SER A 87 -2.14 22.51 -24.73
N THR A 88 -1.00 22.89 -24.13
CA THR A 88 -0.01 21.91 -23.70
C THR A 88 -0.50 21.16 -22.47
N ALA A 89 -0.53 19.84 -22.56
CA ALA A 89 -0.86 18.97 -21.43
C ALA A 89 0.24 19.04 -20.36
N LYS A 90 -0.18 19.13 -19.10
CA LYS A 90 0.70 19.26 -17.95
C LYS A 90 0.58 18.05 -17.02
N PHE A 91 1.64 17.81 -16.27
CA PHE A 91 1.70 16.72 -15.31
C PHE A 91 2.29 17.20 -13.98
N PHE A 92 2.09 16.45 -12.90
CA PHE A 92 2.63 16.75 -11.56
C PHE A 92 3.96 16.05 -11.30
N SER A 93 4.60 16.36 -10.18
CA SER A 93 5.72 15.58 -9.66
C SER A 93 5.49 15.18 -8.20
N SER A 94 5.64 13.90 -7.89
CA SER A 94 5.60 13.41 -6.50
C SER A 94 6.77 13.92 -5.65
N THR A 95 7.82 14.48 -6.26
CA THR A 95 8.93 15.11 -5.52
C THR A 95 8.60 16.48 -4.98
N ASP A 96 7.55 17.11 -5.49
CA ASP A 96 7.09 18.40 -4.95
C ASP A 96 6.31 18.18 -3.65
N LYS A 97 6.76 18.81 -2.58
CA LYS A 97 6.05 18.72 -1.29
C LYS A 97 4.59 19.15 -1.42
N SER A 98 4.31 20.21 -2.20
CA SER A 98 2.94 20.68 -2.41
C SER A 98 2.03 19.67 -3.11
N THR A 99 2.56 18.76 -3.92
CA THR A 99 1.83 17.64 -4.50
C THR A 99 1.41 16.65 -3.41
N ILE A 100 2.35 16.26 -2.56
CA ILE A 100 2.08 15.33 -1.46
C ILE A 100 1.07 15.94 -0.47
N ASP A 101 1.27 17.21 -0.09
CA ASP A 101 0.34 17.93 0.78
C ASP A 101 -1.09 17.94 0.21
N LEU A 102 -1.24 18.20 -1.10
CA LEU A 102 -2.53 18.18 -1.79
C LEU A 102 -3.19 16.80 -1.77
N HIS A 103 -2.41 15.73 -2.01
CA HIS A 103 -2.92 14.37 -1.97
C HIS A 103 -3.45 14.00 -0.56
N PHE A 104 -2.73 14.35 0.50
CA PHE A 104 -3.18 14.10 1.87
C PHE A 104 -4.33 15.03 2.29
N GLN A 105 -4.40 16.24 1.75
CA GLN A 105 -5.57 17.11 1.88
C GLN A 105 -6.81 16.46 1.26
N TRP A 106 -6.73 15.94 0.03
CA TRP A 106 -7.84 15.20 -0.58
C TRP A 106 -8.27 13.98 0.25
N MET A 107 -7.32 13.20 0.78
CA MET A 107 -7.67 12.09 1.69
C MET A 107 -8.49 12.57 2.89
N GLN A 108 -8.13 13.73 3.46
CA GLN A 108 -8.87 14.32 4.57
C GLN A 108 -10.27 14.79 4.13
N GLU A 109 -10.35 15.51 3.05
CA GLU A 109 -11.60 16.09 2.53
C GLU A 109 -12.62 15.01 2.15
N TYR A 110 -12.17 13.93 1.52
CA TYR A 110 -13.02 12.85 1.04
C TYR A 110 -13.16 11.69 2.03
N GLY A 111 -12.46 11.70 3.15
CA GLY A 111 -12.61 10.72 4.23
C GLY A 111 -11.91 9.38 3.98
N LEU A 112 -10.91 9.33 3.08
CA LEU A 112 -9.97 8.22 3.02
C LEU A 112 -9.07 8.27 4.25
N ASP A 113 -8.94 7.15 4.97
CA ASP A 113 -8.24 7.15 6.25
C ASP A 113 -6.73 7.31 6.11
N GLY A 114 -6.13 6.76 5.05
CA GLY A 114 -4.70 6.88 4.82
C GLY A 114 -4.15 5.97 3.75
N VAL A 115 -2.82 5.79 3.78
CA VAL A 115 -2.09 5.04 2.75
C VAL A 115 -1.03 4.10 3.30
N PHE A 116 -0.79 3.01 2.54
CA PHE A 116 0.45 2.26 2.59
C PHE A 116 1.43 2.86 1.59
N MET A 117 2.51 3.44 2.09
CA MET A 117 3.56 4.05 1.29
C MET A 117 4.46 2.98 0.70
N GLN A 118 4.49 2.85 -0.63
CA GLN A 118 5.27 1.84 -1.32
C GLN A 118 6.77 2.11 -1.20
N ARG A 119 7.52 1.09 -0.76
CA ARG A 119 8.97 1.09 -0.64
C ARG A 119 9.55 -0.07 -1.45
N PHE A 120 9.84 0.17 -2.73
CA PHE A 120 10.38 -0.85 -3.62
C PHE A 120 11.74 -1.34 -3.17
N PHE A 121 12.02 -2.61 -3.39
CA PHE A 121 13.28 -3.27 -3.01
C PHE A 121 14.52 -2.46 -3.42
N GLY A 122 14.59 -2.00 -4.68
CA GLY A 122 15.72 -1.19 -5.15
C GLY A 122 15.86 0.16 -4.42
N SER A 123 14.77 0.74 -3.92
CA SER A 123 14.79 1.99 -3.17
C SER A 123 15.20 1.82 -1.71
N ALA A 124 15.10 0.59 -1.19
CA ALA A 124 15.49 0.23 0.17
C ALA A 124 16.98 -0.09 0.30
N GLN A 125 17.73 -0.17 -0.80
CA GLN A 125 19.16 -0.46 -0.77
C GLN A 125 19.98 0.74 -0.25
N ALA A 126 21.13 0.46 0.34
CA ALA A 126 21.96 1.48 1.01
C ALA A 126 22.27 2.70 0.13
N GLY A 127 22.56 2.51 -1.16
CA GLY A 127 22.86 3.60 -2.12
C GLY A 127 21.64 4.46 -2.48
N ALA A 128 20.42 4.02 -2.20
CA ALA A 128 19.18 4.73 -2.52
C ALA A 128 18.60 5.54 -1.35
N ARG A 129 19.22 5.53 -0.17
CA ARG A 129 18.68 6.20 1.04
C ARG A 129 18.57 7.72 0.92
N GLN A 130 19.34 8.35 0.05
CA GLN A 130 19.27 9.79 -0.24
C GLN A 130 18.50 10.09 -1.55
N SER A 131 17.79 9.11 -2.09
CA SER A 131 17.05 9.25 -3.33
C SER A 131 15.80 10.13 -3.18
N ASN A 132 15.28 10.59 -4.31
CA ASN A 132 13.99 11.27 -4.38
C ASN A 132 12.85 10.48 -3.77
N ARG A 133 12.89 9.14 -3.84
CA ARG A 133 11.88 8.27 -3.22
C ARG A 133 11.88 8.37 -1.70
N THR A 134 13.05 8.49 -1.07
CA THR A 134 13.15 8.74 0.37
C THR A 134 12.66 10.13 0.75
N MET A 135 12.90 11.14 -0.10
CA MET A 135 12.33 12.48 0.07
C MET A 135 10.80 12.45 0.00
N VAL A 136 10.22 11.71 -0.95
CA VAL A 136 8.76 11.54 -1.06
C VAL A 136 8.20 10.89 0.21
N ILE A 137 8.85 9.85 0.76
CA ILE A 137 8.45 9.23 2.03
C ILE A 137 8.48 10.27 3.16
N ARG A 138 9.55 11.06 3.30
CA ARG A 138 9.63 12.11 4.32
C ARG A 138 8.47 13.10 4.21
N ASN A 139 8.22 13.62 3.00
CA ASN A 139 7.12 14.54 2.74
C ASN A 139 5.75 13.90 3.05
N ALA A 140 5.57 12.61 2.71
CA ALA A 140 4.33 11.89 2.99
C ALA A 140 4.07 11.72 4.50
N PHE A 141 5.10 11.43 5.29
CA PHE A 141 4.98 11.34 6.76
C PHE A 141 4.69 12.71 7.40
N GLU A 142 5.28 13.79 6.89
CA GLU A 142 4.95 15.15 7.32
C GLU A 142 3.50 15.51 6.98
N ALA A 143 3.06 15.24 5.74
CA ALA A 143 1.68 15.48 5.31
C ALA A 143 0.67 14.62 6.10
N ALA A 144 0.98 13.34 6.34
CA ALA A 144 0.15 12.46 7.16
C ALA A 144 -0.07 13.04 8.56
N SER A 145 0.98 13.53 9.22
CA SER A 145 0.88 14.19 10.52
C SER A 145 0.06 15.50 10.45
N GLN A 146 0.25 16.31 9.40
CA GLN A 146 -0.46 17.59 9.21
C GLN A 146 -1.97 17.36 8.99
N TYR A 147 -2.33 16.46 8.08
CA TYR A 147 -3.73 16.19 7.70
C TYR A 147 -4.37 15.08 8.53
N LYS A 148 -3.66 14.54 9.52
CA LYS A 148 -4.13 13.47 10.41
C LYS A 148 -4.64 12.27 9.60
N ARG A 149 -3.85 11.79 8.66
CA ARG A 149 -4.15 10.59 7.87
C ARG A 149 -3.21 9.46 8.25
N ALA A 150 -3.76 8.24 8.30
CA ALA A 150 -2.95 7.05 8.57
C ALA A 150 -1.87 6.87 7.52
N ILE A 151 -0.71 6.40 7.93
CA ILE A 151 0.36 6.04 7.02
C ILE A 151 1.11 4.82 7.56
N ALA A 152 1.51 3.90 6.68
CA ALA A 152 2.35 2.76 7.01
C ALA A 152 3.32 2.49 5.85
N ILE A 153 4.42 1.80 6.11
CA ILE A 153 5.36 1.36 5.07
C ILE A 153 4.90 0.01 4.50
N MET A 154 4.94 -0.09 3.17
CA MET A 154 4.80 -1.35 2.44
C MET A 154 6.04 -1.59 1.60
N TYR A 155 6.85 -2.55 2.01
CA TYR A 155 7.95 -3.03 1.18
C TYR A 155 7.41 -3.83 0.01
N ASP A 156 7.84 -3.47 -1.20
CA ASP A 156 7.52 -4.18 -2.43
C ASP A 156 8.78 -4.88 -2.95
N LEU A 157 8.73 -6.20 -3.04
CA LEU A 157 9.85 -7.02 -3.47
C LEU A 157 10.08 -7.01 -4.99
N SER A 158 9.28 -6.24 -5.76
CA SER A 158 9.54 -6.04 -7.18
C SER A 158 10.93 -5.42 -7.39
N GLY A 159 11.70 -6.01 -8.30
CA GLY A 159 13.09 -5.63 -8.55
C GLY A 159 14.12 -6.41 -7.75
N LEU A 160 13.71 -7.26 -6.80
CA LEU A 160 14.61 -8.26 -6.20
C LEU A 160 14.94 -9.31 -7.26
N LYS A 161 16.23 -9.56 -7.47
CA LYS A 161 16.73 -10.54 -8.44
C LYS A 161 17.01 -11.87 -7.75
N GLY A 162 16.87 -12.97 -8.48
CA GLY A 162 17.06 -14.31 -7.91
C GLY A 162 18.51 -14.68 -7.58
N SER A 163 19.50 -13.91 -8.02
CA SER A 163 20.92 -14.25 -7.91
C SER A 163 21.60 -13.51 -6.77
N GLY A 164 21.59 -14.12 -5.56
CA GLY A 164 22.39 -13.63 -4.43
C GLY A 164 21.87 -12.39 -3.70
N GLU A 165 20.75 -11.82 -4.11
CA GLU A 165 20.06 -10.77 -3.40
C GLU A 165 19.07 -11.35 -2.38
N ASP A 166 18.97 -10.75 -1.21
CA ASP A 166 18.05 -11.14 -0.15
C ASP A 166 17.44 -9.95 0.59
N CYS A 167 16.53 -10.22 1.50
CA CYS A 167 15.83 -9.19 2.30
C CYS A 167 16.71 -8.53 3.38
N SER A 168 18.02 -8.82 3.50
CA SER A 168 18.88 -8.21 4.52
C SER A 168 18.95 -6.69 4.41
N GLY A 169 18.96 -6.16 3.17
CA GLY A 169 18.92 -4.72 2.91
C GLY A 169 17.68 -4.04 3.48
N LEU A 170 16.54 -4.75 3.56
CA LEU A 170 15.29 -4.23 4.11
C LEU A 170 15.37 -4.05 5.63
N ILE A 171 16.12 -4.89 6.34
CA ILE A 171 16.40 -4.74 7.77
C ILE A 171 17.10 -3.39 8.03
N GLU A 172 18.13 -3.10 7.27
CA GLU A 172 18.90 -1.86 7.41
C GLU A 172 18.10 -0.64 6.95
N ASP A 173 17.21 -0.80 5.95
CA ASP A 173 16.30 0.26 5.53
C ASP A 173 15.24 0.56 6.61
N TRP A 174 14.67 -0.46 7.24
CA TRP A 174 13.73 -0.26 8.35
C TRP A 174 14.37 0.49 9.53
N LYS A 175 15.59 0.11 9.93
CA LYS A 175 16.37 0.85 10.93
C LYS A 175 16.55 2.31 10.52
N PHE A 176 16.92 2.56 9.26
CA PHE A 176 17.07 3.92 8.73
C PHE A 176 15.76 4.70 8.78
N LEU A 177 14.63 4.11 8.37
CA LEU A 177 13.31 4.76 8.42
C LEU A 177 12.89 5.10 9.86
N VAL A 178 13.13 4.21 10.80
CA VAL A 178 12.84 4.44 12.23
C VAL A 178 13.77 5.49 12.83
N ASP A 179 15.06 5.44 12.55
CA ASP A 179 16.05 6.32 13.19
C ASP A 179 16.16 7.70 12.54
N SER A 180 16.09 7.79 11.21
CA SER A 180 16.37 9.02 10.48
C SER A 180 15.10 9.75 10.03
N ILE A 181 14.07 9.00 9.61
CA ILE A 181 12.78 9.58 9.19
C ILE A 181 11.82 9.68 10.38
N LYS A 182 12.02 8.84 11.41
CA LYS A 182 11.14 8.75 12.60
C LYS A 182 9.73 8.30 12.27
N VAL A 183 9.59 7.37 11.31
CA VAL A 183 8.29 6.95 10.77
C VAL A 183 7.32 6.49 11.85
N THR A 184 7.78 5.77 12.87
CA THR A 184 6.97 5.25 13.97
C THR A 184 7.04 6.10 15.25
N ASN A 185 7.70 7.25 15.20
CA ASN A 185 7.82 8.20 16.31
C ASN A 185 7.88 9.63 15.77
N GLN A 186 6.82 10.04 15.07
CA GLN A 186 6.71 11.32 14.37
C GLN A 186 6.66 12.49 15.35
N LYS A 187 7.21 13.63 14.93
CA LYS A 187 6.94 14.91 15.58
C LYS A 187 5.51 15.36 15.24
N GLY A 188 4.77 15.88 16.21
CA GLY A 188 3.40 16.31 16.04
C GLY A 188 2.40 15.16 16.21
N ASN A 189 1.44 15.02 15.28
CA ASN A 189 0.48 13.92 15.34
C ASN A 189 1.14 12.62 14.91
N GLN A 190 1.14 11.62 15.79
CA GLN A 190 1.56 10.28 15.42
C GLN A 190 0.42 9.60 14.66
N THR A 191 0.63 9.36 13.38
CA THR A 191 -0.37 8.82 12.45
C THR A 191 0.03 7.47 11.85
N TYR A 192 1.16 6.90 12.29
CA TYR A 192 1.52 5.56 11.85
C TYR A 192 0.42 4.57 12.19
N LEU A 193 0.02 3.75 11.21
CA LEU A 193 -1.00 2.72 11.41
C LEU A 193 -0.50 1.64 12.36
N PHE A 194 -1.25 1.37 13.42
CA PHE A 194 -0.99 0.26 14.34
C PHE A 194 -2.02 -0.84 14.17
N PHE A 195 -1.65 -2.02 14.59
CA PHE A 195 -2.53 -3.16 14.73
C PHE A 195 -2.09 -4.01 15.94
N ASN A 196 -3.02 -4.39 16.79
CA ASN A 196 -2.72 -5.11 18.05
C ASN A 196 -1.63 -4.41 18.90
N GLY A 197 -1.67 -3.09 18.97
CA GLY A 197 -0.71 -2.27 19.74
C GLY A 197 0.69 -2.14 19.12
N LYS A 198 0.88 -2.56 17.88
CA LYS A 198 2.17 -2.61 17.17
C LYS A 198 2.09 -1.87 15.83
N PRO A 199 3.15 -1.17 15.39
CA PRO A 199 3.18 -0.55 14.08
C PRO A 199 3.08 -1.60 12.96
N VAL A 200 2.24 -1.35 11.96
CA VAL A 200 2.06 -2.27 10.81
C VAL A 200 3.20 -2.07 9.81
N VAL A 201 3.85 -3.15 9.43
CA VAL A 201 4.79 -3.19 8.30
C VAL A 201 4.28 -4.19 7.28
N ALA A 202 4.03 -3.73 6.06
CA ALA A 202 3.59 -4.60 4.99
C ALA A 202 4.77 -5.06 4.11
N ILE A 203 4.71 -6.29 3.59
CA ILE A 203 5.65 -6.85 2.63
C ILE A 203 4.84 -7.47 1.49
N TRP A 204 4.93 -6.88 0.31
CA TRP A 204 4.23 -7.35 -0.88
C TRP A 204 5.18 -8.10 -1.82
N GLY A 205 4.64 -9.11 -2.53
CA GLY A 205 5.39 -9.86 -3.53
C GLY A 205 5.68 -11.31 -3.14
N ILE A 206 5.09 -11.83 -2.06
CA ILE A 206 5.36 -13.18 -1.55
C ILE A 206 4.47 -14.21 -2.25
N GLY A 207 5.07 -15.14 -3.00
CA GLY A 207 4.39 -16.29 -3.58
C GLY A 207 3.87 -16.12 -5.00
N PHE A 208 4.23 -15.05 -5.71
CA PHE A 208 3.90 -14.88 -7.13
C PHE A 208 4.84 -15.71 -8.01
N PRO A 209 4.31 -16.47 -9.01
CA PRO A 209 5.11 -17.40 -9.81
C PRO A 209 5.98 -16.70 -10.87
N ASP A 210 5.68 -15.46 -11.21
CA ASP A 210 6.41 -14.64 -12.19
C ASP A 210 7.63 -13.93 -11.60
N ARG A 211 7.93 -14.14 -10.32
CA ARG A 211 9.09 -13.51 -9.66
C ARG A 211 10.36 -14.29 -9.92
N PRO A 212 11.50 -13.60 -10.14
CA PRO A 212 12.78 -14.27 -10.43
C PRO A 212 13.43 -14.88 -9.19
N TYR A 213 12.85 -14.72 -8.00
CA TYR A 213 13.38 -15.23 -6.73
C TYR A 213 12.54 -16.38 -6.17
N ASN A 214 13.20 -17.23 -5.39
CA ASN A 214 12.55 -18.28 -4.64
C ASN A 214 12.35 -17.81 -3.19
N ILE A 215 11.11 -17.91 -2.67
CA ILE A 215 10.74 -17.49 -1.32
C ILE A 215 11.56 -18.19 -0.21
N ARG A 216 12.15 -19.38 -0.48
CA ARG A 216 13.00 -20.10 0.46
C ARG A 216 14.40 -19.48 0.62
N ASN A 217 14.86 -18.73 -0.39
CA ASN A 217 16.27 -18.31 -0.45
C ASN A 217 16.48 -16.81 -0.23
N ILE A 218 15.41 -16.01 -0.21
CA ILE A 218 15.49 -14.55 -0.07
C ILE A 218 15.54 -14.05 1.38
N GLY A 219 15.60 -14.93 2.35
CA GLY A 219 15.69 -14.53 3.77
C GLY A 219 14.44 -13.83 4.31
N ILE A 220 13.27 -14.08 3.72
CA ILE A 220 12.01 -13.44 4.11
C ILE A 220 11.63 -13.75 5.56
N GLU A 221 11.83 -15.00 6.02
CA GLU A 221 11.54 -15.38 7.41
C GLU A 221 12.43 -14.63 8.39
N ARG A 222 13.72 -14.42 8.08
CA ARG A 222 14.62 -13.60 8.89
C ARG A 222 14.15 -12.15 8.98
N PHE A 223 13.62 -11.60 7.88
CA PHE A 223 13.09 -10.24 7.89
C PHE A 223 11.80 -10.15 8.72
N ILE A 224 10.89 -11.12 8.59
CA ILE A 224 9.67 -11.21 9.42
C ILE A 224 10.04 -11.35 10.90
N ASP A 225 10.98 -12.24 11.23
CA ASP A 225 11.46 -12.44 12.61
C ASP A 225 12.05 -11.16 13.19
N PHE A 226 12.91 -10.47 12.44
CA PHE A 226 13.45 -9.16 12.82
C PHE A 226 12.33 -8.14 13.11
N LEU A 227 11.36 -7.99 12.21
CA LEU A 227 10.25 -7.06 12.41
C LEU A 227 9.39 -7.40 13.63
N LYS A 228 9.29 -8.67 14.00
CA LYS A 228 8.47 -9.10 15.15
C LYS A 228 9.24 -9.09 16.46
N ASN A 229 10.52 -9.44 16.46
CA ASN A 229 11.23 -9.85 17.68
C ASN A 229 12.48 -9.04 17.99
N ASP A 230 12.99 -8.18 17.08
CA ASP A 230 14.13 -7.31 17.41
C ASP A 230 13.78 -6.38 18.60
N PRO A 231 14.64 -6.26 19.63
CA PRO A 231 14.30 -5.53 20.85
C PRO A 231 14.16 -4.02 20.66
N GLU A 232 14.84 -3.42 19.67
CA GLU A 232 14.78 -1.98 19.40
C GLU A 232 13.82 -1.62 18.27
N TYR A 233 13.88 -2.35 17.16
CA TYR A 233 13.22 -2.04 15.89
C TYR A 233 12.05 -2.99 15.56
N GLY A 234 11.89 -4.03 16.34
CA GLY A 234 10.83 -5.02 16.20
C GLY A 234 9.55 -4.62 16.92
N SER A 235 8.80 -5.63 17.40
CA SER A 235 7.44 -5.44 17.92
C SER A 235 6.49 -4.83 16.88
N CYS A 236 6.66 -5.19 15.60
CA CYS A 236 5.77 -4.80 14.51
C CYS A 236 4.67 -5.85 14.29
N SER A 237 3.52 -5.43 13.79
CA SER A 237 2.53 -6.28 13.15
C SER A 237 2.87 -6.40 11.67
N VAL A 238 3.06 -7.63 11.18
CA VAL A 238 3.47 -7.90 9.80
C VAL A 238 2.26 -8.22 8.94
N MET A 239 2.08 -7.49 7.83
CA MET A 239 1.11 -7.79 6.79
C MET A 239 1.81 -8.34 5.55
N LEU A 240 1.35 -9.47 5.02
CA LEU A 240 1.91 -10.06 3.81
C LEU A 240 0.97 -9.88 2.60
N GLY A 241 1.49 -9.25 1.55
CA GLY A 241 0.87 -9.18 0.23
C GLY A 241 1.20 -10.41 -0.59
N VAL A 242 0.18 -11.20 -0.90
CA VAL A 242 0.27 -12.53 -1.52
C VAL A 242 -0.60 -12.59 -2.79
N PRO A 243 -0.44 -13.61 -3.67
CA PRO A 243 -1.34 -13.81 -4.81
C PRO A 243 -2.80 -14.02 -4.39
N THR A 244 -3.73 -13.85 -5.31
CA THR A 244 -5.16 -14.04 -5.07
C THR A 244 -5.49 -15.44 -4.56
N PHE A 245 -4.93 -16.48 -5.24
CA PHE A 245 -5.23 -17.88 -4.94
C PHE A 245 -4.17 -18.54 -4.04
N TRP A 246 -3.67 -17.76 -3.08
CA TRP A 246 -2.65 -18.17 -2.11
C TRP A 246 -3.09 -19.36 -1.23
N ARG A 247 -4.38 -19.48 -0.95
CA ARG A 247 -4.94 -20.54 -0.11
C ARG A 247 -4.95 -21.89 -0.83
N GLU A 248 -5.29 -21.86 -2.12
CA GLU A 248 -5.34 -23.03 -2.99
C GLU A 248 -3.98 -23.38 -3.60
N LEU A 249 -2.98 -22.50 -3.53
CA LEU A 249 -1.66 -22.62 -4.15
C LEU A 249 -1.74 -22.92 -5.66
N ASN A 250 -2.60 -22.22 -6.37
CA ASN A 250 -2.79 -22.39 -7.82
C ASN A 250 -2.92 -21.05 -8.57
N SER A 251 -3.19 -21.11 -9.87
CA SER A 251 -3.44 -19.96 -10.75
C SER A 251 -2.32 -18.93 -10.71
N ASP A 252 -2.49 -17.78 -10.03
CA ASP A 252 -1.50 -16.72 -9.88
C ASP A 252 -0.57 -16.93 -8.68
N CYS A 253 -0.59 -18.10 -8.06
CA CYS A 253 0.22 -18.45 -6.90
C CYS A 253 1.19 -19.60 -7.22
N ILE A 254 2.38 -19.58 -6.60
CA ILE A 254 3.29 -20.71 -6.64
C ILE A 254 2.64 -21.96 -6.00
N HIS A 255 2.98 -23.14 -6.55
CA HIS A 255 2.45 -24.42 -6.07
C HIS A 255 3.28 -25.00 -4.91
N ASP A 256 3.80 -24.17 -4.02
CA ASP A 256 4.68 -24.59 -2.92
C ASP A 256 3.97 -24.39 -1.56
N PRO A 257 3.63 -25.45 -0.82
CA PRO A 257 3.03 -25.37 0.51
C PRO A 257 3.86 -24.61 1.54
N TYR A 258 5.15 -24.39 1.29
CA TYR A 258 6.02 -23.56 2.13
C TYR A 258 5.50 -22.11 2.25
N LEU A 259 4.77 -21.61 1.25
CA LEU A 259 4.11 -20.31 1.32
C LEU A 259 3.20 -20.20 2.56
N HIS A 260 2.44 -21.26 2.87
CA HIS A 260 1.58 -21.26 4.07
C HIS A 260 2.39 -21.20 5.38
N THR A 261 3.62 -21.75 5.40
CA THR A 261 4.53 -21.64 6.56
C THR A 261 4.95 -20.20 6.78
N ILE A 262 5.25 -19.46 5.69
CA ILE A 262 5.57 -18.03 5.74
C ILE A 262 4.34 -17.23 6.18
N ILE A 263 3.18 -17.47 5.56
CA ILE A 263 1.93 -16.73 5.86
C ILE A 263 1.52 -16.88 7.33
N ARG A 264 1.73 -18.06 7.94
CA ARG A 264 1.43 -18.27 9.37
C ARG A 264 2.30 -17.46 10.33
N GLN A 265 3.37 -16.84 9.86
CA GLN A 265 4.19 -15.91 10.65
C GLN A 265 3.65 -14.47 10.61
N ALA A 266 2.74 -14.16 9.70
CA ALA A 266 2.11 -12.85 9.58
C ALA A 266 1.02 -12.62 10.63
N ASP A 267 0.68 -11.35 10.81
CA ASP A 267 -0.47 -10.92 11.62
C ASP A 267 -1.67 -10.60 10.72
N ILE A 268 -1.42 -10.20 9.46
CA ILE A 268 -2.44 -9.86 8.47
C ILE A 268 -2.02 -10.43 7.11
N VAL A 269 -2.97 -10.97 6.35
CA VAL A 269 -2.78 -11.33 4.94
C VAL A 269 -3.59 -10.41 4.03
N LEU A 270 -2.97 -10.00 2.91
CA LEU A 270 -3.53 -9.14 1.87
C LEU A 270 -3.41 -9.85 0.52
N PRO A 271 -4.43 -10.57 0.03
CA PRO A 271 -4.42 -11.13 -1.32
C PRO A 271 -4.55 -10.03 -2.37
N TRP A 272 -3.72 -10.12 -3.43
CA TRP A 272 -3.72 -9.14 -4.51
C TRP A 272 -4.72 -9.52 -5.59
N THR A 273 -5.95 -8.97 -5.51
CA THR A 273 -7.05 -9.33 -6.42
C THR A 273 -7.13 -8.47 -7.68
N VAL A 274 -6.19 -7.54 -7.87
CA VAL A 274 -6.12 -6.70 -9.09
C VAL A 274 -5.98 -7.60 -10.32
N GLN A 275 -6.78 -7.35 -11.35
CA GLN A 275 -6.87 -8.14 -12.60
C GLN A 275 -7.46 -9.57 -12.45
N ARG A 276 -7.97 -9.96 -11.29
CA ARG A 276 -8.49 -11.33 -11.09
C ARG A 276 -10.00 -11.42 -11.18
N PHE A 277 -10.66 -10.28 -11.07
CA PHE A 277 -12.12 -10.15 -11.18
C PHE A 277 -12.48 -9.02 -12.14
N THR A 278 -13.64 -9.17 -12.81
CA THR A 278 -14.10 -8.20 -13.82
C THR A 278 -15.63 -8.09 -13.79
N PRO A 279 -16.21 -6.91 -14.04
CA PRO A 279 -17.66 -6.76 -14.14
C PRO A 279 -18.23 -7.31 -15.46
N LEU A 280 -17.37 -7.82 -16.35
CA LEU A 280 -17.78 -8.37 -17.65
C LEU A 280 -18.26 -9.82 -17.56
N LEU A 281 -17.94 -10.53 -16.47
CA LEU A 281 -18.36 -11.90 -16.24
C LEU A 281 -19.49 -11.94 -15.21
N HIS A 282 -20.59 -12.61 -15.55
CA HIS A 282 -21.82 -12.62 -14.74
C HIS A 282 -21.61 -13.08 -13.29
N ASN A 283 -20.73 -14.05 -13.05
CA ASN A 283 -20.56 -14.67 -11.74
C ASN A 283 -19.32 -14.17 -10.98
N ASP A 284 -18.61 -13.15 -11.47
CA ASP A 284 -17.32 -12.78 -10.90
C ASP A 284 -17.44 -12.17 -9.49
N MET A 285 -18.51 -11.46 -9.20
CA MET A 285 -18.75 -10.95 -7.84
C MET A 285 -19.14 -12.06 -6.86
N ASP A 286 -19.77 -13.14 -7.30
CA ASP A 286 -20.00 -14.33 -6.47
C ASP A 286 -18.69 -15.06 -6.20
N ARG A 287 -17.84 -15.22 -7.22
CA ARG A 287 -16.49 -15.79 -7.07
C ARG A 287 -15.62 -14.96 -6.10
N TYR A 288 -15.69 -13.62 -6.21
CA TYR A 288 -15.00 -12.71 -5.30
C TYR A 288 -15.50 -12.84 -3.86
N ARG A 289 -16.82 -12.93 -3.66
CA ARG A 289 -17.42 -13.19 -2.36
C ARG A 289 -16.93 -14.52 -1.76
N ASP A 290 -17.00 -15.61 -2.54
CA ASP A 290 -16.65 -16.95 -2.09
C ASP A 290 -15.14 -17.06 -1.77
N LEU A 291 -14.29 -16.37 -2.52
CA LEU A 291 -12.86 -16.21 -2.21
C LEU A 291 -12.68 -15.58 -0.83
N ILE A 292 -13.31 -14.41 -0.59
CA ILE A 292 -13.17 -13.69 0.68
C ILE A 292 -13.66 -14.53 1.86
N ILE A 293 -14.79 -15.22 1.72
CA ILE A 293 -15.33 -16.07 2.78
C ILE A 293 -14.34 -17.19 3.11
N GLY A 294 -13.83 -17.91 2.11
CA GLY A 294 -12.85 -18.98 2.32
C GLY A 294 -11.54 -18.48 2.91
N ASP A 295 -11.07 -17.32 2.48
CA ASP A 295 -9.86 -16.69 3.04
C ASP A 295 -10.06 -16.29 4.50
N LEU A 296 -11.20 -15.69 4.85
CA LEU A 296 -11.54 -15.32 6.23
C LEU A 296 -11.63 -16.56 7.14
N GLU A 297 -12.20 -17.66 6.65
CA GLU A 297 -12.28 -18.92 7.39
C GLU A 297 -10.88 -19.50 7.66
N TRP A 298 -10.01 -19.53 6.63
CA TRP A 298 -8.64 -19.99 6.78
C TRP A 298 -7.85 -19.09 7.74
N CYS A 299 -7.96 -17.78 7.60
CA CYS A 299 -7.32 -16.82 8.48
C CYS A 299 -7.75 -16.98 9.92
N LYS A 300 -9.06 -17.12 10.17
CA LYS A 300 -9.61 -17.38 11.50
C LYS A 300 -9.06 -18.67 12.12
N ALA A 301 -8.97 -19.75 11.35
CA ALA A 301 -8.41 -21.02 11.80
C ALA A 301 -6.93 -20.93 12.16
N ASN A 302 -6.18 -20.02 11.52
CA ASN A 302 -4.75 -19.81 11.74
C ASN A 302 -4.44 -18.59 12.64
N LYS A 303 -5.46 -17.90 13.19
CA LYS A 303 -5.31 -16.70 14.05
C LYS A 303 -4.59 -15.54 13.36
N ILE A 304 -4.86 -15.34 12.09
CA ILE A 304 -4.36 -14.26 11.25
C ILE A 304 -5.55 -13.39 10.86
N ASP A 305 -5.36 -12.09 10.72
CA ASP A 305 -6.39 -11.18 10.20
C ASP A 305 -6.29 -11.04 8.67
N TYR A 306 -7.36 -10.53 8.05
CA TYR A 306 -7.51 -10.46 6.60
C TYR A 306 -7.83 -9.04 6.16
N ALA A 307 -7.08 -8.52 5.17
CA ALA A 307 -7.38 -7.26 4.50
C ALA A 307 -7.84 -7.54 3.06
N ALA A 308 -9.06 -7.15 2.70
CA ALA A 308 -9.57 -7.33 1.36
C ALA A 308 -8.98 -6.28 0.41
N CYS A 309 -8.47 -6.71 -0.75
CA CYS A 309 -8.00 -5.84 -1.80
C CYS A 309 -9.15 -5.46 -2.75
N ILE A 310 -9.26 -4.18 -3.05
CA ILE A 310 -10.30 -3.58 -3.89
C ILE A 310 -9.63 -2.76 -4.98
N CYS A 311 -10.08 -2.86 -6.24
CA CYS A 311 -9.58 -2.01 -7.31
C CYS A 311 -10.73 -1.38 -8.12
N PRO A 312 -10.59 -0.12 -8.60
CA PRO A 312 -11.68 0.55 -9.33
C PRO A 312 -11.85 0.06 -10.76
N GLY A 313 -10.86 -0.56 -11.31
CA GLY A 313 -10.74 -1.06 -12.67
C GLY A 313 -9.29 -1.26 -13.03
N PHE A 314 -8.97 -1.62 -14.28
CA PHE A 314 -7.59 -1.84 -14.71
C PHE A 314 -7.39 -1.51 -16.19
N SER A 315 -6.25 -0.90 -16.50
CA SER A 315 -5.80 -0.64 -17.87
C SER A 315 -4.27 -0.62 -17.94
N TRP A 316 -3.71 -1.41 -18.81
CA TRP A 316 -2.26 -1.55 -18.97
C TRP A 316 -1.82 -1.37 -20.43
N HIS A 317 -2.59 -0.60 -21.20
CA HIS A 317 -2.39 -0.45 -22.65
C HIS A 317 -1.07 0.26 -22.96
N ASN A 318 -0.89 1.48 -22.47
CA ASN A 318 0.28 2.28 -22.80
C ASN A 318 1.56 1.70 -22.20
N LEU A 319 1.50 1.16 -20.99
CA LEU A 319 2.63 0.52 -20.36
C LEU A 319 3.03 -0.77 -21.11
N SER A 320 2.05 -1.61 -21.49
CA SER A 320 2.32 -2.84 -22.25
C SER A 320 2.88 -2.56 -23.65
N ARG A 321 2.43 -1.50 -24.33
CA ARG A 321 3.02 -1.06 -25.60
C ARG A 321 4.51 -0.79 -25.49
N PHE A 322 4.94 -0.29 -24.33
CA PHE A 322 6.33 0.04 -24.07
C PHE A 322 7.16 -1.19 -23.63
N GLU A 323 6.64 -1.97 -22.69
CA GLU A 323 7.35 -3.08 -22.07
C GLU A 323 7.22 -4.39 -22.88
N PHE A 324 6.07 -4.60 -23.52
CA PHE A 324 5.71 -5.83 -24.23
C PHE A 324 5.10 -5.51 -25.61
N PRO A 325 5.85 -4.91 -26.54
CA PRO A 325 5.30 -4.46 -27.82
C PRO A 325 4.71 -5.57 -28.69
N SER A 326 5.05 -6.82 -28.45
CA SER A 326 4.46 -8.01 -29.10
C SER A 326 3.17 -8.51 -28.42
N ASP A 327 2.81 -8.00 -27.25
CA ASP A 327 1.62 -8.40 -26.46
C ASP A 327 0.95 -7.18 -25.83
N ILE A 328 0.46 -6.27 -26.69
CA ILE A 328 -0.18 -5.05 -26.26
C ILE A 328 -1.56 -5.36 -25.67
N LYS A 329 -1.77 -4.99 -24.41
CA LYS A 329 -3.03 -5.23 -23.72
C LYS A 329 -4.10 -4.22 -24.14
N PRO A 330 -5.41 -4.59 -24.14
CA PRO A 330 -6.49 -3.66 -24.45
C PRO A 330 -6.57 -2.54 -23.39
N SER A 331 -6.92 -1.34 -23.85
CA SER A 331 -7.22 -0.23 -22.94
C SER A 331 -8.50 -0.52 -22.16
N GLY A 332 -8.51 -0.25 -20.85
CA GLY A 332 -9.65 -0.50 -19.98
C GLY A 332 -10.05 -1.96 -19.93
N SER A 333 -9.07 -2.88 -19.86
CA SER A 333 -9.30 -4.34 -19.85
C SER A 333 -10.25 -4.78 -18.71
N ILE A 334 -10.27 -4.03 -17.60
CA ILE A 334 -11.31 -4.11 -16.57
C ILE A 334 -11.98 -2.75 -16.47
N PRO A 335 -13.22 -2.61 -17.01
CA PRO A 335 -13.90 -1.33 -17.06
C PRO A 335 -14.36 -0.86 -15.68
N ARG A 336 -14.20 0.42 -15.43
CA ARG A 336 -14.54 1.08 -14.15
C ARG A 336 -16.04 1.23 -13.96
N GLN A 337 -16.81 1.32 -15.04
CA GLN A 337 -18.29 1.43 -15.08
C GLN A 337 -18.84 2.58 -14.20
N GLY A 338 -18.18 3.74 -14.23
CA GLY A 338 -18.59 4.88 -13.41
C GLY A 338 -18.60 4.60 -11.91
N GLY A 339 -17.75 3.69 -11.44
CA GLY A 339 -17.61 3.32 -10.04
C GLY A 339 -18.45 2.11 -9.59
N ARG A 340 -19.33 1.56 -10.44
CA ARG A 340 -20.17 0.42 -10.04
C ARG A 340 -19.36 -0.81 -9.66
N PHE A 341 -18.34 -1.16 -10.45
CA PHE A 341 -17.48 -2.30 -10.16
C PHE A 341 -16.72 -2.12 -8.84
N TYR A 342 -16.20 -0.91 -8.61
CA TYR A 342 -15.53 -0.54 -7.37
C TYR A 342 -16.46 -0.67 -6.17
N TRP A 343 -17.67 -0.11 -6.26
CA TRP A 343 -18.67 -0.18 -5.20
C TRP A 343 -19.07 -1.61 -4.86
N GLN A 344 -19.34 -2.43 -5.88
CA GLN A 344 -19.72 -3.83 -5.69
C GLN A 344 -18.66 -4.62 -4.93
N GLN A 345 -17.36 -4.46 -5.26
CA GLN A 345 -16.29 -5.12 -4.52
C GLN A 345 -16.28 -4.69 -3.04
N ILE A 346 -16.36 -3.39 -2.76
CA ILE A 346 -16.34 -2.86 -1.40
C ILE A 346 -17.48 -3.45 -0.57
N VAL A 347 -18.72 -3.35 -1.06
CA VAL A 347 -19.87 -3.81 -0.29
C VAL A 347 -19.92 -5.34 -0.19
N THR A 348 -19.44 -6.06 -1.19
CA THR A 348 -19.27 -7.52 -1.14
C THR A 348 -18.25 -7.90 -0.07
N ALA A 349 -17.09 -7.24 -0.02
CA ALA A 349 -16.07 -7.50 0.97
C ALA A 349 -16.57 -7.25 2.41
N ILE A 350 -17.21 -6.10 2.65
CA ILE A 350 -17.76 -5.76 3.96
C ILE A 350 -18.88 -6.73 4.35
N ASN A 351 -19.78 -7.09 3.42
CA ASN A 351 -20.87 -8.04 3.67
C ASN A 351 -20.37 -9.46 3.96
N SER A 352 -19.23 -9.84 3.39
CA SER A 352 -18.56 -11.13 3.66
C SER A 352 -17.80 -11.16 4.98
N GLY A 353 -17.70 -10.02 5.69
CA GLY A 353 -17.08 -9.93 7.01
C GLY A 353 -15.69 -9.28 7.03
N ALA A 354 -15.18 -8.79 5.89
CA ALA A 354 -13.93 -8.06 5.89
C ALA A 354 -14.07 -6.74 6.68
N SER A 355 -13.15 -6.50 7.60
CA SER A 355 -13.12 -5.30 8.45
C SER A 355 -11.95 -4.38 8.17
N MET A 356 -11.05 -4.78 7.28
CA MET A 356 -9.89 -4.03 6.79
C MET A 356 -9.94 -4.02 5.27
N LEU A 357 -9.83 -2.84 4.66
CA LEU A 357 -9.85 -2.69 3.21
C LEU A 357 -8.56 -2.03 2.72
N TYR A 358 -8.00 -2.59 1.66
CA TYR A 358 -6.88 -2.04 0.92
C TYR A 358 -7.33 -1.69 -0.50
N ILE A 359 -7.16 -0.44 -0.90
CA ILE A 359 -7.51 0.04 -2.23
C ILE A 359 -6.25 0.08 -3.09
N ALA A 360 -6.27 -0.64 -4.16
CA ALA A 360 -5.25 -0.62 -5.19
C ALA A 360 -5.75 0.24 -6.36
N MET A 361 -5.29 1.53 -6.53
CA MET A 361 -4.30 2.28 -5.76
C MET A 361 -4.76 3.73 -5.60
N PHE A 362 -4.09 4.55 -4.78
CA PHE A 362 -4.40 5.97 -4.69
C PHE A 362 -4.02 6.73 -5.97
N ASP A 363 -2.76 6.62 -6.41
CA ASP A 363 -2.14 7.45 -7.44
C ASP A 363 -1.67 6.69 -8.70
N GLU A 364 -1.94 5.41 -8.85
CA GLU A 364 -1.38 4.60 -9.93
C GLU A 364 -2.11 4.77 -11.26
N VAL A 365 -1.68 5.78 -12.01
CA VAL A 365 -2.25 6.11 -13.33
C VAL A 365 -1.72 5.25 -14.47
N ASN A 366 -0.60 4.56 -14.30
CA ASN A 366 -0.03 3.70 -15.34
C ASN A 366 -0.74 2.35 -15.48
N GLU A 367 -1.42 1.90 -14.41
CA GLU A 367 -2.26 0.68 -14.46
C GLU A 367 -3.76 0.98 -14.45
N GLY A 368 -4.15 2.25 -14.59
CA GLY A 368 -5.56 2.63 -14.61
C GLY A 368 -6.32 2.38 -13.30
N THR A 369 -5.61 2.19 -12.19
CA THR A 369 -6.18 1.87 -10.87
C THR A 369 -6.34 3.07 -9.95
N ALA A 370 -5.86 4.25 -10.35
CA ALA A 370 -5.90 5.45 -9.51
C ALA A 370 -7.31 5.84 -9.07
N ILE A 371 -7.47 6.19 -7.78
CA ILE A 371 -8.71 6.76 -7.23
C ILE A 371 -8.64 8.27 -6.99
N PHE A 372 -7.45 8.87 -7.07
CA PHE A 372 -7.28 10.32 -6.96
C PHE A 372 -7.93 11.07 -8.14
N LYS A 373 -7.86 12.40 -8.17
CA LYS A 373 -8.53 13.20 -9.21
C LYS A 373 -7.92 12.98 -10.60
N VAL A 374 -8.76 12.50 -11.52
CA VAL A 374 -8.43 12.19 -12.93
C VAL A 374 -9.39 12.96 -13.84
N THR A 375 -8.89 13.44 -14.99
CA THR A 375 -9.70 14.19 -15.95
C THR A 375 -10.27 13.30 -17.05
N ASP A 376 -11.48 13.64 -17.53
CA ASP A 376 -12.08 13.10 -18.77
C ASP A 376 -11.63 13.88 -20.03
N ASN A 377 -10.71 14.86 -19.86
CA ASN A 377 -10.10 15.59 -20.96
C ASN A 377 -8.58 15.28 -21.01
N PRO A 378 -8.17 14.03 -21.32
CA PRO A 378 -6.75 13.69 -21.47
C PRO A 378 -6.14 14.36 -22.71
N PRO A 379 -4.82 14.34 -22.91
CA PRO A 379 -4.20 14.72 -24.16
C PRO A 379 -4.69 13.85 -25.33
N VAL A 380 -4.74 14.41 -26.52
CA VAL A 380 -5.02 13.65 -27.74
C VAL A 380 -3.78 12.93 -28.23
N SER A 381 -3.98 11.71 -28.72
CA SER A 381 -2.90 10.90 -29.29
C SER A 381 -3.48 9.87 -30.28
N GLU A 382 -2.71 9.59 -31.34
CA GLU A 382 -3.09 8.52 -32.29
C GLU A 382 -2.76 7.14 -31.75
N VAL A 383 -1.80 7.03 -30.85
CA VAL A 383 -1.29 5.73 -30.36
C VAL A 383 -1.52 5.50 -28.86
N ALA A 384 -1.37 6.53 -28.03
CA ALA A 384 -1.66 6.40 -26.61
C ALA A 384 -3.17 6.45 -26.35
N LYS A 385 -3.67 5.57 -25.48
CA LYS A 385 -5.09 5.51 -25.11
C LYS A 385 -5.24 5.78 -23.61
N PHE A 386 -6.20 6.61 -23.27
CA PHE A 386 -6.46 6.98 -21.88
C PHE A 386 -7.85 6.49 -21.46
N VAL A 387 -7.92 5.96 -20.25
CA VAL A 387 -9.18 5.63 -19.58
C VAL A 387 -9.65 6.84 -18.79
N GLY A 388 -10.89 7.24 -19.00
CA GLY A 388 -11.51 8.37 -18.33
C GLY A 388 -12.31 7.97 -17.09
N MET A 389 -13.21 8.89 -16.71
CA MET A 389 -14.06 8.78 -15.52
C MET A 389 -15.49 8.34 -15.84
N ASP A 390 -15.77 7.91 -17.07
CA ASP A 390 -17.12 7.56 -17.57
C ASP A 390 -18.12 8.73 -17.41
N GLY A 391 -17.68 9.96 -17.66
CA GLY A 391 -18.46 11.19 -17.50
C GLY A 391 -18.75 11.57 -16.04
N LYS A 392 -18.06 11.00 -15.08
CA LYS A 392 -18.16 11.37 -13.67
C LYS A 392 -17.19 12.51 -13.33
N PRO A 393 -17.47 13.32 -12.30
CA PRO A 393 -16.53 14.33 -11.81
C PRO A 393 -15.14 13.75 -11.49
N SER A 394 -14.10 14.56 -11.63
CA SER A 394 -12.70 14.11 -11.42
C SER A 394 -12.44 13.50 -10.05
N ASP A 395 -13.17 13.94 -9.03
CA ASP A 395 -13.08 13.49 -7.63
C ASP A 395 -14.03 12.32 -7.28
N HIS A 396 -14.72 11.74 -8.27
CA HIS A 396 -15.78 10.75 -8.05
C HIS A 396 -15.31 9.54 -7.21
N TYR A 397 -14.15 8.99 -7.52
CA TYR A 397 -13.66 7.80 -6.80
C TYR A 397 -13.19 8.12 -5.37
N LEU A 398 -12.65 9.31 -5.12
CA LEU A 398 -12.36 9.79 -3.76
C LEU A 398 -13.65 9.92 -2.94
N TRP A 399 -14.68 10.56 -3.52
CA TRP A 399 -15.97 10.69 -2.86
C TRP A 399 -16.61 9.32 -2.58
N LEU A 400 -16.61 8.43 -3.57
CA LEU A 400 -17.18 7.08 -3.43
C LEU A 400 -16.44 6.27 -2.35
N THR A 401 -15.12 6.42 -2.25
CA THR A 401 -14.29 5.85 -1.19
C THR A 401 -14.71 6.35 0.18
N GLY A 402 -14.96 7.64 0.32
CA GLY A 402 -15.45 8.22 1.58
C GLY A 402 -16.84 7.69 1.98
N GLU A 403 -17.76 7.53 1.02
CA GLU A 403 -19.06 6.93 1.28
C GLU A 403 -18.93 5.47 1.75
N ALA A 404 -18.05 4.70 1.12
CA ALA A 404 -17.75 3.34 1.52
C ALA A 404 -17.09 3.26 2.92
N GLY A 405 -16.21 4.22 3.24
CA GLY A 405 -15.60 4.34 4.57
C GLY A 405 -16.63 4.55 5.69
N LYS A 406 -17.72 5.27 5.41
CA LYS A 406 -18.83 5.44 6.35
C LYS A 406 -19.56 4.12 6.64
N ILE A 407 -19.70 3.25 5.62
CA ILE A 407 -20.29 1.91 5.79
C ILE A 407 -19.36 1.02 6.61
N LEU A 408 -18.07 0.99 6.27
CA LEU A 408 -17.06 0.19 6.99
C LEU A 408 -17.01 0.56 8.49
N LYS A 409 -17.17 1.85 8.79
CA LYS A 409 -17.22 2.40 10.18
C LYS A 409 -18.60 2.28 10.83
N LYS A 410 -19.58 1.64 10.17
CA LYS A 410 -20.97 1.51 10.64
C LYS A 410 -21.69 2.85 10.89
N GLN A 411 -21.25 3.91 10.21
CA GLN A 411 -21.88 5.24 10.25
C GLN A 411 -23.04 5.35 9.25
N LYS A 412 -23.07 4.46 8.25
CA LYS A 412 -24.17 4.27 7.30
C LYS A 412 -24.49 2.78 7.18
N PRO A 413 -25.75 2.43 6.88
CA PRO A 413 -26.14 1.04 6.60
C PRO A 413 -25.44 0.54 5.33
N LEU A 414 -25.13 -0.76 5.30
CA LEU A 414 -24.60 -1.43 4.10
C LEU A 414 -25.69 -1.45 3.03
N THR A 415 -25.34 -1.07 1.81
CA THR A 415 -26.23 -1.11 0.64
C THR A 415 -25.46 -1.47 -0.62
N PHE A 416 -26.00 -2.38 -1.42
CA PHE A 416 -25.47 -2.73 -2.74
C PHE A 416 -25.78 -1.67 -3.81
N LYS A 417 -26.79 -0.82 -3.58
CA LYS A 417 -27.05 0.34 -4.44
C LYS A 417 -25.91 1.35 -4.27
N MET A 418 -25.17 1.61 -5.36
CA MET A 418 -24.16 2.66 -5.36
C MET A 418 -24.81 4.02 -5.07
N PRO A 419 -24.27 4.84 -4.17
CA PRO A 419 -24.79 6.16 -3.91
C PRO A 419 -24.68 7.06 -5.15
N GLU A 420 -25.59 8.00 -5.25
CA GLU A 420 -25.61 9.06 -6.27
C GLU A 420 -25.22 10.39 -5.59
N ARG A 421 -24.52 11.24 -6.35
CA ARG A 421 -24.03 12.55 -5.88
C ARG A 421 -24.96 13.64 -6.37
#